data_799ac54c24a0dfc073cbcd8dd1bf8d96
#
_entry.id   799ac54c24a0dfc073cbcd8dd1bf8d96
#
_cell.length_a   1.000
_cell.length_b   1.000
_cell.length_c   1.000
_cell.angle_alpha   90.00
_cell.angle_beta   90.00
_cell.angle_gamma   90.00
#
_symmetry.space_group_name_H-M   'P 1'
#
loop_
_entity.id
_entity.type
_entity.pdbx_description
1 polymer ?
#
loop_
_entity_poly.entity_id
_entity_poly.type
_entity_poly.pdbx_seq_one_letter_code
_entity_poly.pdbx_strand_id
1 'polypeptide(L)'
;LNYGEDWSSRLKNARKLSKNELKDLSLEYGNFIGHKLVLFLKGKEKPDLISSHGHTVFHQPEQGITLQIGDLNQIASVSGITTVGDFRSFDVSKGGQGAPLVPIGDEMLFSEYDYCVNLGGISNYSRVVNGERKAKDIAPCNIVSNLLSIKLGAEFDENGEFGRNGKIQKDLLNKLSQWPYYLSGKSLGIENLEDSFIPILDIYSCVVEDKLRTYYEHISQVIGSHLAGKTNKALFTGGGVKNSFLMNCIQKYSDCNIIIPADEVIEFKEAIIFGLLGYLRINNKINVLSSVTGASSDSSSGSIVYA
;
A
#
# COMPACT_ATOMS: atom_id res chain seq x y z
N LEU A 1 -13.88 -4.18 7.20
CA LEU A 1 -14.56 -3.78 8.43
C LEU A 1 -14.85 -2.28 8.40
N ASN A 2 -16.09 -1.89 8.67
CA ASN A 2 -16.38 -0.50 8.97
C ASN A 2 -16.08 -0.25 10.46
N TYR A 3 -15.10 0.61 10.73
CA TYR A 3 -14.65 0.90 12.11
C TYR A 3 -15.63 1.78 12.91
N GLY A 4 -16.53 2.51 12.24
CA GLY A 4 -17.27 3.59 12.87
C GLY A 4 -16.37 4.78 13.25
N GLU A 5 -16.99 5.88 13.69
CA GLU A 5 -16.24 7.13 13.99
C GLU A 5 -15.31 6.97 15.20
N ASP A 6 -15.72 6.21 16.23
CA ASP A 6 -14.92 6.01 17.44
C ASP A 6 -13.58 5.32 17.12
N TRP A 7 -13.61 4.15 16.51
CA TRP A 7 -12.39 3.42 16.16
C TRP A 7 -11.51 4.16 15.16
N SER A 8 -12.12 4.82 14.17
CA SER A 8 -11.38 5.64 13.20
C SER A 8 -10.60 6.76 13.88
N SER A 9 -11.24 7.45 14.86
CA SER A 9 -10.61 8.49 15.65
C SER A 9 -9.49 7.95 16.55
N ARG A 10 -9.73 6.85 17.25
CA ARG A 10 -8.76 6.22 18.17
C ARG A 10 -7.50 5.75 17.43
N LEU A 11 -7.66 5.08 16.29
CA LEU A 11 -6.53 4.62 15.48
C LEU A 11 -5.73 5.79 14.90
N LYS A 12 -6.41 6.82 14.39
CA LYS A 12 -5.76 8.04 13.87
C LYS A 12 -4.91 8.75 14.92
N ASN A 13 -5.35 8.75 16.18
CA ASN A 13 -4.66 9.40 17.29
C ASN A 13 -3.68 8.48 18.03
N ALA A 14 -3.55 7.23 17.68
CA ALA A 14 -2.72 6.25 18.39
C ALA A 14 -1.26 6.71 18.56
N ARG A 15 -0.70 7.41 17.57
CA ARG A 15 0.69 7.94 17.65
C ARG A 15 0.94 8.92 18.80
N LYS A 16 -0.11 9.49 19.40
CA LYS A 16 -0.01 10.47 20.50
C LYS A 16 -0.05 9.80 21.88
N LEU A 17 -0.33 8.52 21.94
CA LEU A 17 -0.53 7.78 23.18
C LEU A 17 0.81 7.36 23.81
N SER A 18 0.85 7.29 25.12
CA SER A 18 1.96 6.69 25.86
C SER A 18 2.05 5.18 25.62
N LYS A 19 3.19 4.58 25.95
CA LYS A 19 3.43 3.13 25.81
C LYS A 19 2.36 2.27 26.50
N ASN A 20 1.90 2.68 27.68
CA ASN A 20 0.87 1.94 28.42
C ASN A 20 -0.48 2.04 27.73
N GLU A 21 -0.90 3.25 27.36
CA GLU A 21 -2.15 3.49 26.60
C GLU A 21 -2.16 2.74 25.26
N LEU A 22 -1.01 2.66 24.57
CA LEU A 22 -0.89 1.88 23.34
C LEU A 22 -1.05 0.38 23.58
N LYS A 23 -0.55 -0.12 24.70
CA LYS A 23 -0.75 -1.52 25.09
C LYS A 23 -2.23 -1.81 25.34
N ASP A 24 -2.90 -0.93 26.08
CA ASP A 24 -4.33 -1.07 26.36
C ASP A 24 -5.16 -0.96 25.07
N LEU A 25 -4.85 0.02 24.22
CA LEU A 25 -5.49 0.16 22.91
C LEU A 25 -5.27 -1.09 22.03
N SER A 26 -4.08 -1.69 22.08
CA SER A 26 -3.78 -2.93 21.33
C SER A 26 -4.64 -4.10 21.79
N LEU A 27 -4.82 -4.26 23.11
CA LEU A 27 -5.69 -5.30 23.69
C LEU A 27 -7.15 -5.08 23.26
N GLU A 28 -7.66 -3.85 23.40
CA GLU A 28 -9.02 -3.52 23.03
C GLU A 28 -9.25 -3.70 21.51
N TYR A 29 -8.28 -3.30 20.69
CA TYR A 29 -8.39 -3.43 19.24
C TYR A 29 -8.32 -4.92 18.81
N GLY A 30 -7.48 -5.73 19.45
CA GLY A 30 -7.47 -7.18 19.24
C GLY A 30 -8.79 -7.84 19.61
N ASN A 31 -9.38 -7.45 20.74
CA ASN A 31 -10.70 -7.91 21.16
C ASN A 31 -11.79 -7.51 20.15
N PHE A 32 -11.79 -6.25 19.70
CA PHE A 32 -12.71 -5.75 18.67
C PHE A 32 -12.60 -6.56 17.38
N ILE A 33 -11.38 -6.80 16.88
CA ILE A 33 -11.15 -7.63 15.68
C ILE A 33 -11.69 -9.05 15.90
N GLY A 34 -11.38 -9.67 17.04
CA GLY A 34 -11.86 -11.01 17.39
C GLY A 34 -13.38 -11.12 17.32
N HIS A 35 -14.10 -10.18 17.94
CA HIS A 35 -15.57 -10.16 17.87
C HIS A 35 -16.10 -9.94 16.45
N LYS A 36 -15.47 -9.06 15.67
CA LYS A 36 -15.87 -8.85 14.27
C LYS A 36 -15.63 -10.10 13.41
N LEU A 37 -14.58 -10.85 13.68
CA LEU A 37 -14.30 -12.12 13.00
C LEU A 37 -15.35 -13.19 13.37
N VAL A 38 -15.71 -13.32 14.64
CA VAL A 38 -16.78 -14.25 15.05
C VAL A 38 -18.09 -13.94 14.33
N LEU A 39 -18.45 -12.65 14.25
CA LEU A 39 -19.66 -12.22 13.53
C LEU A 39 -19.55 -12.50 12.02
N PHE A 40 -18.40 -12.23 11.42
CA PHE A 40 -18.16 -12.48 9.99
C PHE A 40 -18.22 -13.96 9.63
N LEU A 41 -17.74 -14.83 10.52
CA LEU A 41 -17.70 -16.28 10.32
C LEU A 41 -19.02 -16.97 10.66
N LYS A 42 -20.01 -16.25 11.20
CA LYS A 42 -21.30 -16.85 11.52
C LYS A 42 -21.95 -17.48 10.28
N GLY A 43 -22.22 -18.79 10.35
CA GLY A 43 -22.80 -19.54 9.23
C GLY A 43 -21.81 -19.88 8.10
N LYS A 44 -20.53 -19.63 8.30
CA LYS A 44 -19.45 -20.02 7.36
C LYS A 44 -18.59 -21.12 7.98
N GLU A 45 -17.84 -21.82 7.14
CA GLU A 45 -16.82 -22.75 7.58
C GLU A 45 -15.75 -22.00 8.38
N LYS A 46 -15.34 -22.60 9.50
CA LYS A 46 -14.29 -22.04 10.37
C LYS A 46 -12.94 -22.21 9.70
N PRO A 47 -12.18 -21.14 9.48
CA PRO A 47 -10.83 -21.27 8.93
C PRO A 47 -9.85 -21.83 9.96
N ASP A 48 -8.79 -22.47 9.48
CA ASP A 48 -7.72 -23.01 10.34
C ASP A 48 -6.84 -21.90 10.92
N LEU A 49 -6.79 -20.73 10.25
CA LEU A 49 -5.86 -19.66 10.54
C LEU A 49 -6.47 -18.28 10.32
N ILE A 50 -6.15 -17.36 11.23
CA ILE A 50 -6.30 -15.92 11.02
C ILE A 50 -4.90 -15.34 10.80
N SER A 51 -4.76 -14.52 9.74
CA SER A 51 -3.57 -13.73 9.50
C SER A 51 -3.90 -12.26 9.68
N SER A 52 -3.27 -11.60 10.66
CA SER A 52 -3.56 -10.22 11.02
C SER A 52 -2.36 -9.31 10.82
N HIS A 53 -2.51 -8.30 9.96
CA HIS A 53 -1.51 -7.24 9.81
C HIS A 53 -1.48 -6.30 11.02
N GLY A 54 -2.62 -6.14 11.72
CA GLY A 54 -2.79 -5.11 12.74
C GLY A 54 -2.90 -3.70 12.15
N HIS A 55 -2.82 -2.69 13.02
CA HIS A 55 -2.78 -1.28 12.61
C HIS A 55 -1.41 -0.69 12.94
N THR A 56 -0.71 -0.18 11.92
CA THR A 56 0.63 0.40 12.08
C THR A 56 0.55 1.75 12.79
N VAL A 57 1.16 1.83 13.96
CA VAL A 57 1.30 3.08 14.74
C VAL A 57 2.64 3.73 14.50
N PHE A 58 3.73 2.96 14.61
CA PHE A 58 5.09 3.43 14.35
C PHE A 58 5.78 2.55 13.31
N HIS A 59 6.54 3.20 12.45
CA HIS A 59 7.39 2.51 11.48
C HIS A 59 8.64 3.35 11.22
N GLN A 60 9.69 3.07 11.98
CA GLN A 60 10.98 3.76 12.00
C GLN A 60 12.10 2.69 11.98
N PRO A 61 12.22 1.94 10.88
CA PRO A 61 13.11 0.78 10.80
C PRO A 61 14.59 1.14 11.00
N GLU A 62 15.00 2.34 10.62
CA GLU A 62 16.36 2.86 10.87
C GLU A 62 16.67 3.01 12.37
N GLN A 63 15.66 3.09 13.22
CA GLN A 63 15.77 3.08 14.69
C GLN A 63 15.46 1.71 15.29
N GLY A 64 15.25 0.69 14.44
CA GLY A 64 14.83 -0.64 14.86
C GLY A 64 13.40 -0.72 15.40
N ILE A 65 12.56 0.27 15.06
CA ILE A 65 11.20 0.38 15.61
C ILE A 65 10.16 0.11 14.52
N THR A 66 9.30 -0.86 14.77
CA THR A 66 8.03 -1.02 14.05
C THR A 66 6.98 -1.51 15.06
N LEU A 67 5.80 -0.93 15.04
CA LEU A 67 4.71 -1.28 15.96
C LEU A 67 3.39 -1.33 15.23
N GLN A 68 2.82 -2.51 15.17
CA GLN A 68 1.46 -2.76 14.76
C GLN A 68 0.66 -3.16 16.01
N ILE A 69 -0.46 -2.47 16.27
CA ILE A 69 -1.39 -2.80 17.35
C ILE A 69 -2.50 -3.73 16.86
N GLY A 70 -3.13 -4.44 17.78
CA GLY A 70 -4.11 -5.50 17.54
C GLY A 70 -3.57 -6.80 18.13
N ASP A 71 -3.69 -6.92 19.47
CA ASP A 71 -3.10 -8.03 20.24
C ASP A 71 -3.58 -9.39 19.73
N LEU A 72 -2.63 -10.22 19.30
CA LEU A 72 -2.91 -11.51 18.69
C LEU A 72 -3.53 -12.51 19.69
N ASN A 73 -3.20 -12.40 21.00
CA ASN A 73 -3.78 -13.26 22.01
C ASN A 73 -5.27 -12.97 22.20
N GLN A 74 -5.65 -11.68 22.12
CA GLN A 74 -7.07 -11.29 22.16
C GLN A 74 -7.81 -11.79 20.92
N ILE A 75 -7.22 -11.65 19.72
CA ILE A 75 -7.83 -12.16 18.49
C ILE A 75 -8.02 -13.67 18.58
N ALA A 76 -6.98 -14.43 18.96
CA ALA A 76 -7.04 -15.88 19.07
C ALA A 76 -8.04 -16.34 20.14
N SER A 77 -7.98 -15.75 21.35
CA SER A 77 -8.86 -16.10 22.46
C SER A 77 -10.35 -15.88 22.15
N VAL A 78 -10.69 -14.72 21.53
CA VAL A 78 -12.07 -14.38 21.20
C VAL A 78 -12.60 -15.20 20.03
N SER A 79 -11.79 -15.41 19.01
CA SER A 79 -12.20 -16.16 17.80
C SER A 79 -12.14 -17.66 17.95
N GLY A 80 -11.32 -18.16 18.89
CA GLY A 80 -11.00 -19.58 19.03
C GLY A 80 -10.24 -20.13 17.83
N ILE A 81 -9.44 -19.29 17.11
CA ILE A 81 -8.72 -19.66 15.91
C ILE A 81 -7.25 -19.24 16.06
N THR A 82 -6.33 -20.14 15.70
CA THR A 82 -4.89 -19.82 15.65
C THR A 82 -4.67 -18.53 14.84
N THR A 83 -3.91 -17.60 15.42
CA THR A 83 -3.69 -16.29 14.82
C THR A 83 -2.21 -16.05 14.60
N VAL A 84 -1.86 -15.54 13.40
CA VAL A 84 -0.51 -15.12 13.02
C VAL A 84 -0.51 -13.62 12.72
N GLY A 85 0.52 -12.93 13.19
CA GLY A 85 0.68 -11.50 12.93
C GLY A 85 2.09 -11.03 13.28
N ASP A 86 2.29 -9.71 13.36
CA ASP A 86 3.62 -9.11 13.58
C ASP A 86 4.65 -9.57 12.54
N PHE A 87 4.33 -9.38 11.27
CA PHE A 87 5.19 -9.82 10.17
C PHE A 87 6.41 -8.91 9.95
N ARG A 88 6.51 -7.76 10.62
CA ARG A 88 7.53 -6.74 10.35
C ARG A 88 8.69 -6.75 11.32
N SER A 89 8.45 -7.04 12.59
CA SER A 89 9.44 -6.89 13.67
C SER A 89 10.67 -7.77 13.47
N PHE A 90 10.49 -9.01 13.00
CA PHE A 90 11.61 -9.91 12.78
C PHE A 90 12.52 -9.46 11.64
N ASP A 91 11.95 -8.96 10.53
CA ASP A 91 12.70 -8.42 9.41
C ASP A 91 13.50 -7.17 9.83
N VAL A 92 12.87 -6.26 10.58
CA VAL A 92 13.54 -5.07 11.14
C VAL A 92 14.69 -5.48 12.07
N SER A 93 14.51 -6.53 12.89
CA SER A 93 15.59 -7.05 13.76
C SER A 93 16.79 -7.61 12.98
N LYS A 94 16.59 -7.97 11.71
CA LYS A 94 17.64 -8.42 10.79
C LYS A 94 18.22 -7.28 9.94
N GLY A 95 17.92 -6.04 10.29
CA GLY A 95 18.39 -4.84 9.59
C GLY A 95 17.58 -4.48 8.35
N GLY A 96 16.45 -5.17 8.10
CA GLY A 96 15.53 -4.85 7.02
C GLY A 96 14.60 -3.70 7.34
N GLN A 97 13.93 -3.20 6.31
CA GLN A 97 12.95 -2.11 6.45
C GLN A 97 11.60 -2.59 7.03
N GLY A 98 11.34 -3.91 7.12
CA GLY A 98 10.03 -4.43 7.53
C GLY A 98 8.89 -4.13 6.54
N ALA A 99 9.23 -3.59 5.36
CA ALA A 99 8.33 -3.22 4.27
C ALA A 99 9.13 -3.10 2.96
N PRO A 100 8.48 -3.24 1.78
CA PRO A 100 7.15 -3.80 1.58
C PRO A 100 7.12 -5.32 1.76
N LEU A 101 6.00 -5.87 2.26
CA LEU A 101 5.79 -7.31 2.44
C LEU A 101 4.99 -7.96 1.29
N VAL A 102 4.28 -7.14 0.52
CA VAL A 102 3.44 -7.59 -0.62
C VAL A 102 4.22 -8.32 -1.73
N PRO A 103 5.48 -7.98 -2.05
CA PRO A 103 6.18 -8.55 -3.19
C PRO A 103 6.36 -10.07 -3.19
N ILE A 104 6.40 -10.75 -2.04
CA ILE A 104 6.40 -12.21 -2.04
C ILE A 104 5.08 -12.79 -2.54
N GLY A 105 3.97 -12.12 -2.24
CA GLY A 105 2.67 -12.48 -2.80
C GLY A 105 2.61 -12.23 -4.31
N ASP A 106 3.21 -11.14 -4.78
CA ASP A 106 3.34 -10.87 -6.21
C ASP A 106 4.12 -11.99 -6.91
N GLU A 107 5.17 -12.49 -6.26
CA GLU A 107 5.98 -13.58 -6.81
C GLU A 107 5.25 -14.93 -6.84
N MET A 108 4.51 -15.25 -5.78
CA MET A 108 3.90 -16.57 -5.63
C MET A 108 2.51 -16.69 -6.26
N LEU A 109 1.71 -15.61 -6.26
CA LEU A 109 0.32 -15.63 -6.71
C LEU A 109 0.11 -14.96 -8.07
N PHE A 110 1.06 -14.12 -8.50
CA PHE A 110 0.97 -13.30 -9.71
C PHE A 110 2.22 -13.39 -10.57
N SER A 111 2.87 -14.56 -10.56
CA SER A 111 4.13 -14.81 -11.28
C SER A 111 4.02 -14.74 -12.81
N GLU A 112 2.82 -14.81 -13.36
CA GLU A 112 2.54 -14.65 -14.79
C GLU A 112 2.63 -13.20 -15.28
N TYR A 113 2.78 -12.23 -14.36
CA TYR A 113 2.93 -10.82 -14.68
C TYR A 113 4.37 -10.35 -14.47
N ASP A 114 4.91 -9.66 -15.47
CA ASP A 114 6.26 -9.10 -15.41
C ASP A 114 6.37 -7.94 -14.42
N TYR A 115 5.27 -7.20 -14.29
CA TYR A 115 5.12 -6.11 -13.31
C TYR A 115 3.84 -6.28 -12.52
N CYS A 116 3.93 -6.12 -11.20
CA CYS A 116 2.78 -5.92 -10.33
C CYS A 116 2.79 -4.47 -9.84
N VAL A 117 1.88 -3.65 -10.35
CA VAL A 117 1.77 -2.22 -10.06
C VAL A 117 0.62 -1.97 -9.11
N ASN A 118 0.85 -1.15 -8.08
CA ASN A 118 -0.19 -0.71 -7.16
C ASN A 118 -0.38 0.81 -7.28
N LEU A 119 -1.59 1.24 -7.61
CA LEU A 119 -2.00 2.65 -7.61
C LEU A 119 -2.72 2.98 -6.30
N GLY A 120 -1.95 3.00 -5.20
CA GLY A 120 -2.38 3.43 -3.87
C GLY A 120 -2.28 4.95 -3.68
N GLY A 121 -2.08 5.39 -2.45
CA GLY A 121 -1.75 6.80 -2.15
C GLY A 121 -0.47 7.23 -2.85
N ILE A 122 0.54 6.36 -2.81
CA ILE A 122 1.78 6.37 -3.58
C ILE A 122 1.73 5.18 -4.53
N SER A 123 2.09 5.38 -5.79
CA SER A 123 2.22 4.30 -6.75
C SER A 123 3.56 3.60 -6.59
N ASN A 124 3.53 2.27 -6.64
CA ASN A 124 4.71 1.42 -6.55
C ASN A 124 4.57 0.21 -7.46
N TYR A 125 5.67 -0.46 -7.75
CA TYR A 125 5.67 -1.72 -8.48
C TYR A 125 6.66 -2.72 -7.91
N SER A 126 6.43 -3.99 -8.19
CA SER A 126 7.41 -5.05 -8.05
C SER A 126 7.60 -5.79 -9.36
N ARG A 127 8.82 -6.30 -9.60
CA ARG A 127 9.18 -7.14 -10.74
C ARG A 127 10.37 -8.02 -10.42
N VAL A 128 10.60 -9.05 -11.22
CA VAL A 128 11.83 -9.85 -11.14
C VAL A 128 12.92 -9.20 -11.97
N VAL A 129 14.10 -9.03 -11.37
CA VAL A 129 15.32 -8.51 -12.02
C VAL A 129 16.47 -9.45 -11.67
N ASN A 130 17.08 -10.06 -12.67
CA ASN A 130 18.19 -11.02 -12.49
C ASN A 130 17.85 -12.17 -11.52
N GLY A 131 16.62 -12.67 -11.58
CA GLY A 131 16.14 -13.78 -10.73
C GLY A 131 15.68 -13.37 -9.32
N GLU A 132 15.74 -12.10 -8.96
CA GLU A 132 15.30 -11.60 -7.65
C GLU A 132 14.12 -10.64 -7.79
N ARG A 133 13.13 -10.77 -6.90
CA ARG A 133 12.04 -9.80 -6.81
C ARG A 133 12.58 -8.48 -6.26
N LYS A 134 12.30 -7.40 -6.95
CA LYS A 134 12.61 -6.02 -6.53
C LYS A 134 11.32 -5.21 -6.50
N ALA A 135 11.25 -4.25 -5.58
CA ALA A 135 10.13 -3.33 -5.46
C ALA A 135 10.64 -1.89 -5.41
N LYS A 136 9.84 -0.96 -5.92
CA LYS A 136 10.18 0.46 -5.97
C LYS A 136 8.92 1.32 -5.98
N ASP A 137 8.96 2.42 -5.22
CA ASP A 137 7.99 3.51 -5.35
C ASP A 137 8.24 4.25 -6.66
N ILE A 138 7.15 4.67 -7.32
CA ILE A 138 7.21 5.34 -8.62
C ILE A 138 6.96 6.84 -8.46
N ALA A 139 5.78 7.20 -7.97
CA ALA A 139 5.31 8.59 -7.90
C ALA A 139 4.23 8.74 -6.83
N PRO A 140 3.96 9.97 -6.36
CA PRO A 140 2.70 10.28 -5.68
C PRO A 140 1.55 9.80 -6.57
N CYS A 141 0.45 9.32 -5.97
CA CYS A 141 -0.72 8.92 -6.78
C CYS A 141 -2.00 9.47 -6.13
N ASN A 142 -2.84 8.62 -5.51
CA ASN A 142 -4.14 9.07 -5.02
C ASN A 142 -4.07 10.13 -3.91
N ILE A 143 -2.99 10.20 -3.13
CA ILE A 143 -2.83 11.25 -2.11
C ILE A 143 -2.98 12.63 -2.73
N VAL A 144 -2.30 12.89 -3.84
CA VAL A 144 -2.29 14.21 -4.46
C VAL A 144 -3.56 14.46 -5.26
N SER A 145 -4.07 13.47 -6.01
CA SER A 145 -5.33 13.64 -6.73
C SER A 145 -6.50 13.87 -5.79
N ASN A 146 -6.57 13.15 -4.67
CA ASN A 146 -7.62 13.34 -3.66
C ASN A 146 -7.51 14.71 -2.99
N LEU A 147 -6.29 15.17 -2.67
CA LEU A 147 -6.07 16.53 -2.12
C LEU A 147 -6.60 17.61 -3.08
N LEU A 148 -6.40 17.45 -4.39
CA LEU A 148 -6.94 18.38 -5.39
C LEU A 148 -8.46 18.24 -5.52
N SER A 149 -9.00 17.02 -5.48
CA SER A 149 -10.44 16.76 -5.55
C SER A 149 -11.22 17.35 -4.37
N ILE A 150 -10.64 17.32 -3.17
CA ILE A 150 -11.23 17.94 -1.98
C ILE A 150 -11.44 19.46 -2.20
N LYS A 151 -10.52 20.12 -2.92
CA LYS A 151 -10.68 21.55 -3.29
C LYS A 151 -11.85 21.77 -4.26
N LEU A 152 -12.35 20.71 -4.92
CA LEU A 152 -13.52 20.72 -5.80
C LEU A 152 -14.78 20.15 -5.14
N GLY A 153 -14.72 19.84 -3.82
CA GLY A 153 -15.86 19.36 -3.03
C GLY A 153 -16.13 17.86 -3.10
N ALA A 154 -15.17 17.05 -3.58
CA ALA A 154 -15.27 15.59 -3.61
C ALA A 154 -14.09 14.93 -2.90
N GLU A 155 -14.30 13.74 -2.32
CA GLU A 155 -13.24 12.98 -1.65
C GLU A 155 -12.16 12.50 -2.64
N PHE A 156 -12.56 12.19 -3.87
CA PHE A 156 -11.69 11.76 -4.96
C PHE A 156 -12.30 12.15 -6.32
N ASP A 157 -11.49 12.08 -7.37
CA ASP A 157 -11.93 12.35 -8.74
C ASP A 157 -12.50 11.09 -9.38
N GLU A 158 -13.82 10.92 -9.30
CA GLU A 158 -14.51 9.73 -9.80
C GLU A 158 -14.29 9.60 -11.31
N ASN A 159 -13.76 8.44 -11.75
CA ASN A 159 -13.41 8.17 -13.15
C ASN A 159 -12.49 9.21 -13.81
N GLY A 160 -11.90 10.12 -13.03
CA GLY A 160 -11.04 11.19 -13.52
C GLY A 160 -11.80 12.32 -14.25
N GLU A 161 -13.07 12.55 -13.89
CA GLU A 161 -13.91 13.55 -14.59
C GLU A 161 -13.40 14.97 -14.43
N PHE A 162 -12.97 15.37 -13.24
CA PHE A 162 -12.39 16.70 -13.04
C PHE A 162 -11.13 16.89 -13.88
N GLY A 163 -10.21 15.92 -13.81
CA GLY A 163 -8.98 15.96 -14.58
C GLY A 163 -9.22 15.91 -16.09
N ARG A 164 -10.23 15.17 -16.55
CA ARG A 164 -10.60 15.10 -17.98
C ARG A 164 -11.04 16.46 -18.53
N ASN A 165 -11.73 17.25 -17.72
CA ASN A 165 -12.25 18.58 -18.10
C ASN A 165 -11.19 19.68 -18.03
N GLY A 166 -10.06 19.44 -17.36
CA GLY A 166 -8.95 20.39 -17.27
C GLY A 166 -8.06 20.41 -18.52
N LYS A 167 -7.15 21.39 -18.54
CA LYS A 167 -6.15 21.58 -19.59
C LYS A 167 -4.74 21.39 -19.03
N ILE A 168 -3.84 20.82 -19.83
CA ILE A 168 -2.45 20.66 -19.45
C ILE A 168 -1.76 22.02 -19.39
N GLN A 169 -1.19 22.34 -18.25
CA GLN A 169 -0.33 23.51 -18.01
C GLN A 169 1.12 23.10 -18.20
N LYS A 170 1.72 23.47 -19.32
CA LYS A 170 3.06 22.99 -19.75
C LYS A 170 4.14 23.33 -18.72
N ASP A 171 4.11 24.53 -18.17
CA ASP A 171 5.13 24.97 -17.20
C ASP A 171 5.03 24.19 -15.88
N LEU A 172 3.80 23.92 -15.42
CA LEU A 172 3.57 23.06 -14.27
C LEU A 172 4.03 21.62 -14.55
N LEU A 173 3.70 21.06 -15.72
CA LEU A 173 4.12 19.73 -16.12
C LEU A 173 5.66 19.61 -16.10
N ASN A 174 6.36 20.57 -16.69
CA ASN A 174 7.82 20.62 -16.70
C ASN A 174 8.39 20.69 -15.27
N LYS A 175 7.76 21.48 -14.39
CA LYS A 175 8.22 21.63 -13.02
C LYS A 175 8.03 20.36 -12.19
N LEU A 176 6.88 19.68 -12.34
CA LEU A 176 6.62 18.39 -11.69
C LEU A 176 7.63 17.33 -12.16
N SER A 177 7.95 17.30 -13.46
CA SER A 177 8.91 16.34 -14.03
C SER A 177 10.34 16.53 -13.54
N GLN A 178 10.68 17.70 -13.03
CA GLN A 178 11.99 18.03 -12.45
C GLN A 178 12.05 17.80 -10.94
N TRP A 179 11.04 17.17 -10.33
CA TRP A 179 11.06 16.92 -8.89
C TRP A 179 12.26 16.06 -8.50
N PRO A 180 13.13 16.54 -7.56
CA PRO A 180 14.41 15.89 -7.28
C PRO A 180 14.32 14.46 -6.77
N TYR A 181 13.17 14.09 -6.19
CA TYR A 181 12.91 12.74 -5.73
C TYR A 181 13.14 11.67 -6.82
N TYR A 182 12.74 11.93 -8.07
CA TYR A 182 12.86 10.95 -9.16
C TYR A 182 14.31 10.50 -9.44
N LEU A 183 15.29 11.29 -8.99
CA LEU A 183 16.71 10.96 -9.10
C LEU A 183 17.29 10.33 -7.82
N SER A 184 16.52 10.32 -6.71
CA SER A 184 17.04 9.93 -5.41
C SER A 184 17.19 8.42 -5.21
N GLY A 185 16.35 7.61 -5.89
CA GLY A 185 16.26 6.16 -5.69
C GLY A 185 15.76 5.72 -4.30
N LYS A 186 15.25 6.66 -3.48
CA LYS A 186 14.74 6.40 -2.13
C LYS A 186 13.26 6.04 -2.15
N SER A 187 12.77 5.44 -1.06
CA SER A 187 11.32 5.28 -0.84
C SER A 187 10.64 6.63 -0.63
N LEU A 188 9.37 6.71 -1.01
CA LEU A 188 8.58 7.92 -0.97
C LEU A 188 7.68 7.93 0.29
N GLY A 189 7.91 8.90 1.18
CA GLY A 189 7.05 9.16 2.33
C GLY A 189 6.06 10.31 2.09
N ILE A 190 5.04 10.41 2.94
CA ILE A 190 4.07 11.51 2.91
C ILE A 190 4.77 12.85 3.16
N GLU A 191 5.77 12.86 4.03
CA GLU A 191 6.57 14.02 4.36
C GLU A 191 7.25 14.63 3.11
N ASN A 192 7.76 13.76 2.21
CA ASN A 192 8.36 14.23 0.96
C ASN A 192 7.34 14.93 0.06
N LEU A 193 6.07 14.49 0.11
CA LEU A 193 4.99 15.11 -0.67
C LEU A 193 4.63 16.48 -0.10
N GLU A 194 4.45 16.57 1.23
CA GLU A 194 4.09 17.80 1.92
C GLU A 194 5.20 18.85 1.82
N ASP A 195 6.45 18.44 1.98
CA ASP A 195 7.59 19.35 2.01
C ASP A 195 8.00 19.88 0.63
N SER A 196 7.83 19.09 -0.45
CA SER A 196 8.46 19.44 -1.72
C SER A 196 7.62 19.22 -2.98
N PHE A 197 6.62 18.33 -2.98
CA PHE A 197 5.80 18.08 -4.17
C PHE A 197 4.54 18.96 -4.21
N ILE A 198 3.77 18.96 -3.13
CA ILE A 198 2.53 19.73 -3.02
C ILE A 198 2.78 21.24 -3.18
N PRO A 199 3.84 21.84 -2.60
CA PRO A 199 4.18 23.23 -2.84
C PRO A 199 4.36 23.59 -4.32
N ILE A 200 4.83 22.66 -5.18
CA ILE A 200 4.91 22.92 -6.63
C ILE A 200 3.53 23.20 -7.19
N LEU A 201 2.50 22.42 -6.80
CA LEU A 201 1.14 22.60 -7.26
C LEU A 201 0.51 23.92 -6.76
N ASP A 202 0.87 24.35 -5.55
CA ASP A 202 0.29 25.53 -4.92
C ASP A 202 0.82 26.86 -5.52
N ILE A 203 2.05 26.88 -6.03
CA ILE A 203 2.65 28.06 -6.67
C ILE A 203 1.94 28.46 -7.95
N TYR A 204 1.35 27.49 -8.71
CA TYR A 204 0.74 27.76 -9.99
C TYR A 204 -0.69 28.28 -9.85
N SER A 205 -0.93 29.47 -10.44
CA SER A 205 -2.22 30.13 -10.45
C SER A 205 -3.08 29.68 -11.65
N CYS A 206 -3.62 28.45 -11.56
CA CYS A 206 -4.59 27.93 -12.52
C CYS A 206 -5.74 27.23 -11.77
N VAL A 207 -6.84 26.95 -12.46
CA VAL A 207 -7.98 26.24 -11.87
C VAL A 207 -7.59 24.81 -11.46
N VAL A 208 -8.29 24.28 -10.47
CA VAL A 208 -7.91 22.99 -9.87
C VAL A 208 -8.02 21.84 -10.87
N GLU A 209 -8.99 21.89 -11.77
CA GLU A 209 -9.15 20.90 -12.84
C GLU A 209 -7.93 20.86 -13.78
N ASP A 210 -7.33 22.02 -14.08
CA ASP A 210 -6.10 22.09 -14.88
C ASP A 210 -4.92 21.49 -14.11
N LYS A 211 -4.85 21.71 -12.78
CA LYS A 211 -3.84 21.06 -11.93
C LYS A 211 -4.01 19.55 -11.95
N LEU A 212 -5.24 19.04 -11.78
CA LEU A 212 -5.55 17.62 -11.88
C LEU A 212 -5.18 17.04 -13.24
N ARG A 213 -5.58 17.72 -14.34
CA ARG A 213 -5.25 17.26 -15.68
C ARG A 213 -3.75 17.18 -15.91
N THR A 214 -3.02 18.21 -15.49
CA THR A 214 -1.57 18.26 -15.61
C THR A 214 -0.89 17.21 -14.73
N TYR A 215 -1.41 17.01 -13.54
CA TYR A 215 -0.93 15.99 -12.61
C TYR A 215 -1.13 14.57 -13.17
N TYR A 216 -2.31 14.24 -13.71
CA TYR A 216 -2.53 12.95 -14.35
C TYR A 216 -1.62 12.71 -15.55
N GLU A 217 -1.39 13.75 -16.37
CA GLU A 217 -0.42 13.68 -17.46
C GLU A 217 0.97 13.34 -16.93
N HIS A 218 1.40 14.08 -15.90
CA HIS A 218 2.71 13.89 -15.27
C HIS A 218 2.90 12.47 -14.71
N ILE A 219 2.01 12.01 -13.82
CA ILE A 219 2.18 10.69 -13.20
C ILE A 219 2.05 9.56 -14.22
N SER A 220 1.27 9.75 -15.27
CA SER A 220 1.15 8.77 -16.35
C SER A 220 2.45 8.62 -17.13
N GLN A 221 3.16 9.72 -17.40
CA GLN A 221 4.49 9.71 -18.02
C GLN A 221 5.49 8.99 -17.11
N VAL A 222 5.49 9.31 -15.82
CA VAL A 222 6.41 8.69 -14.86
C VAL A 222 6.11 7.20 -14.70
N ILE A 223 4.88 6.80 -14.47
CA ILE A 223 4.50 5.38 -14.33
C ILE A 223 4.82 4.62 -15.63
N GLY A 224 4.40 5.15 -16.77
CA GLY A 224 4.63 4.51 -18.07
C GLY A 224 6.11 4.31 -18.38
N SER A 225 6.98 5.25 -18.01
CA SER A 225 8.43 5.14 -18.22
C SER A 225 9.08 3.99 -17.45
N HIS A 226 8.48 3.50 -16.38
CA HIS A 226 8.95 2.34 -15.62
C HIS A 226 8.50 0.99 -16.20
N LEU A 227 7.54 1.02 -17.15
CA LEU A 227 6.91 -0.16 -17.71
C LEU A 227 7.37 -0.35 -19.16
N ALA A 228 8.36 -1.19 -19.35
CA ALA A 228 8.97 -1.42 -20.66
C ALA A 228 8.73 -2.87 -21.14
N GLY A 229 8.66 -3.03 -22.46
CA GLY A 229 8.54 -4.32 -23.14
C GLY A 229 7.13 -4.61 -23.66
N LYS A 230 6.98 -4.60 -24.98
CA LYS A 230 5.68 -4.78 -25.68
C LYS A 230 4.99 -6.11 -25.41
N THR A 231 5.75 -7.13 -25.03
CA THR A 231 5.22 -8.47 -24.69
C THR A 231 4.98 -8.64 -23.19
N ASN A 232 5.48 -7.71 -22.36
CA ASN A 232 5.36 -7.78 -20.92
C ASN A 232 3.94 -7.44 -20.46
N LYS A 233 3.51 -8.13 -19.41
CA LYS A 233 2.21 -7.94 -18.76
C LYS A 233 2.40 -7.18 -17.45
N ALA A 234 1.65 -6.11 -17.27
CA ALA A 234 1.63 -5.34 -16.04
C ALA A 234 0.25 -5.45 -15.37
N LEU A 235 0.21 -6.16 -14.23
CA LEU A 235 -0.99 -6.24 -13.38
C LEU A 235 -1.13 -4.96 -12.60
N PHE A 236 -2.24 -4.25 -12.76
CA PHE A 236 -2.56 -3.03 -12.05
C PHE A 236 -3.60 -3.26 -10.96
N THR A 237 -3.31 -2.83 -9.73
CA THR A 237 -4.19 -2.94 -8.56
C THR A 237 -4.20 -1.62 -7.76
N GLY A 238 -4.97 -1.58 -6.68
CA GLY A 238 -5.14 -0.39 -5.84
C GLY A 238 -6.26 0.53 -6.35
N GLY A 239 -6.72 1.44 -5.49
CA GLY A 239 -7.90 2.28 -5.78
C GLY A 239 -7.79 3.16 -7.02
N GLY A 240 -6.57 3.53 -7.41
CA GLY A 240 -6.32 4.37 -8.60
C GLY A 240 -6.71 3.70 -9.92
N VAL A 241 -6.80 2.37 -10.00
CA VAL A 241 -7.25 1.67 -11.23
C VAL A 241 -8.72 1.95 -11.56
N LYS A 242 -9.51 2.36 -10.57
CA LYS A 242 -10.92 2.76 -10.76
C LYS A 242 -11.04 4.09 -11.48
N ASN A 243 -9.97 4.88 -11.56
CA ASN A 243 -9.91 6.10 -12.36
C ASN A 243 -9.59 5.74 -13.82
N SER A 244 -10.62 5.53 -14.61
CA SER A 244 -10.50 5.14 -16.03
C SER A 244 -9.74 6.15 -16.88
N PHE A 245 -9.83 7.45 -16.55
CA PHE A 245 -9.10 8.49 -17.25
C PHE A 245 -7.59 8.39 -16.98
N LEU A 246 -7.19 8.20 -15.73
CA LEU A 246 -5.79 7.98 -15.36
C LEU A 246 -5.23 6.73 -16.07
N MET A 247 -5.97 5.61 -16.04
CA MET A 247 -5.55 4.37 -16.71
C MET A 247 -5.34 4.57 -18.21
N ASN A 248 -6.25 5.29 -18.87
CA ASN A 248 -6.10 5.64 -20.29
C ASN A 248 -4.87 6.53 -20.55
N CYS A 249 -4.55 7.43 -19.63
CA CYS A 249 -3.34 8.24 -19.72
C CYS A 249 -2.07 7.39 -19.55
N ILE A 250 -2.04 6.47 -18.56
CA ILE A 250 -0.89 5.57 -18.34
C ILE A 250 -0.65 4.68 -19.58
N GLN A 251 -1.72 4.14 -20.18
CA GLN A 251 -1.60 3.28 -21.38
C GLN A 251 -0.92 3.99 -22.55
N LYS A 252 -1.03 5.31 -22.67
CA LYS A 252 -0.37 6.08 -23.75
C LYS A 252 1.16 6.11 -23.61
N TYR A 253 1.67 5.97 -22.38
CA TYR A 253 3.09 6.06 -22.06
C TYR A 253 3.73 4.73 -21.68
N SER A 254 2.93 3.66 -21.62
CA SER A 254 3.41 2.32 -21.32
C SER A 254 3.48 1.47 -22.59
N ASP A 255 4.60 0.78 -22.78
CA ASP A 255 4.72 -0.26 -23.82
C ASP A 255 4.15 -1.60 -23.40
N CYS A 256 3.87 -1.80 -22.09
CA CYS A 256 3.37 -3.06 -21.58
C CYS A 256 1.87 -3.26 -21.85
N ASN A 257 1.47 -4.53 -21.89
CA ASN A 257 0.07 -4.91 -21.85
C ASN A 257 -0.47 -4.72 -20.43
N ILE A 258 -1.30 -3.70 -20.22
CA ILE A 258 -1.91 -3.40 -18.92
C ILE A 258 -3.08 -4.35 -18.66
N ILE A 259 -3.03 -5.05 -17.54
CA ILE A 259 -4.08 -5.96 -17.08
C ILE A 259 -4.69 -5.39 -15.79
N ILE A 260 -6.00 -5.17 -15.82
CA ILE A 260 -6.79 -4.82 -14.64
C ILE A 260 -7.54 -6.09 -14.24
N PRO A 261 -7.30 -6.66 -13.05
CA PRO A 261 -7.97 -7.89 -12.62
C PRO A 261 -9.41 -7.62 -12.16
N ALA A 262 -10.11 -8.68 -11.75
CA ALA A 262 -11.43 -8.55 -11.14
C ALA A 262 -11.39 -7.69 -9.86
N ASP A 263 -12.52 -7.05 -9.54
CA ASP A 263 -12.64 -6.12 -8.40
C ASP A 263 -12.22 -6.74 -7.07
N GLU A 264 -12.47 -8.02 -6.87
CA GLU A 264 -12.07 -8.74 -5.66
C GLU A 264 -10.55 -8.75 -5.48
N VAL A 265 -9.78 -8.85 -6.56
CA VAL A 265 -8.32 -8.78 -6.50
C VAL A 265 -7.89 -7.33 -6.23
N ILE A 266 -8.52 -6.35 -6.88
CA ILE A 266 -8.20 -4.93 -6.67
C ILE A 266 -8.40 -4.55 -5.20
N GLU A 267 -9.51 -4.97 -4.60
CA GLU A 267 -9.90 -4.57 -3.25
C GLU A 267 -9.23 -5.40 -2.16
N PHE A 268 -8.95 -6.68 -2.42
CA PHE A 268 -8.49 -7.61 -1.39
C PHE A 268 -7.09 -8.16 -1.62
N LYS A 269 -6.34 -7.70 -2.62
CA LYS A 269 -4.97 -8.16 -2.91
C LYS A 269 -4.09 -8.15 -1.66
N GLU A 270 -4.10 -7.08 -0.90
CA GLU A 270 -3.32 -6.97 0.33
C GLU A 270 -3.77 -8.00 1.38
N ALA A 271 -5.08 -8.14 1.58
CA ALA A 271 -5.63 -9.13 2.51
C ALA A 271 -5.30 -10.57 2.07
N ILE A 272 -5.38 -10.87 0.77
CA ILE A 272 -5.00 -12.17 0.19
C ILE A 272 -3.52 -12.46 0.48
N ILE A 273 -2.65 -11.47 0.25
CA ILE A 273 -1.21 -11.63 0.48
C ILE A 273 -0.90 -11.78 1.96
N PHE A 274 -1.53 -11.00 2.85
CA PHE A 274 -1.34 -11.22 4.28
C PHE A 274 -1.87 -12.59 4.74
N GLY A 275 -2.94 -13.11 4.13
CA GLY A 275 -3.37 -14.49 4.31
C GLY A 275 -2.27 -15.50 3.92
N LEU A 276 -1.63 -15.29 2.76
CA LEU A 276 -0.49 -16.09 2.31
C LEU A 276 0.70 -15.98 3.30
N LEU A 277 1.03 -14.79 3.80
CA LEU A 277 2.10 -14.60 4.78
C LEU A 277 1.88 -15.46 6.04
N GLY A 278 0.65 -15.46 6.56
CA GLY A 278 0.27 -16.31 7.70
C GLY A 278 0.39 -17.78 7.40
N TYR A 279 -0.09 -18.23 6.23
CA TYR A 279 0.05 -19.61 5.77
C TYR A 279 1.51 -20.04 5.63
N LEU A 280 2.36 -19.22 5.04
CA LEU A 280 3.78 -19.50 4.91
C LEU A 280 4.45 -19.57 6.28
N ARG A 281 4.10 -18.65 7.20
CA ARG A 281 4.66 -18.61 8.55
C ARG A 281 4.35 -19.85 9.36
N ILE A 282 3.10 -20.31 9.37
CA ILE A 282 2.71 -21.49 10.16
C ILE A 282 3.39 -22.77 9.63
N ASN A 283 3.73 -22.77 8.33
CA ASN A 283 4.47 -23.87 7.67
C ASN A 283 5.99 -23.65 7.70
N ASN A 284 6.51 -22.70 8.46
CA ASN A 284 7.94 -22.36 8.56
C ASN A 284 8.60 -22.08 7.20
N LYS A 285 7.84 -21.56 6.24
CA LYS A 285 8.34 -21.15 4.91
C LYS A 285 8.71 -19.67 4.92
N ILE A 286 9.64 -19.29 4.04
CA ILE A 286 9.99 -17.88 3.80
C ILE A 286 8.74 -17.11 3.38
N ASN A 287 8.51 -15.95 4.04
CA ASN A 287 7.42 -15.05 3.76
C ASN A 287 7.84 -13.58 3.69
N VAL A 288 9.14 -13.29 3.88
CA VAL A 288 9.73 -11.95 3.69
C VAL A 288 11.01 -12.08 2.88
N LEU A 289 11.10 -11.28 1.81
CA LEU A 289 12.22 -11.28 0.87
C LEU A 289 13.22 -10.18 1.22
N SER A 290 14.44 -10.56 1.54
CA SER A 290 15.55 -9.63 1.83
C SER A 290 15.91 -8.78 0.61
N SER A 291 15.73 -9.30 -0.59
CA SER A 291 15.93 -8.57 -1.86
C SER A 291 15.02 -7.35 -2.02
N VAL A 292 13.95 -7.28 -1.21
CA VAL A 292 12.95 -6.20 -1.20
C VAL A 292 13.11 -5.32 0.03
N THR A 293 13.27 -5.93 1.22
CA THR A 293 13.30 -5.19 2.50
C THR A 293 14.70 -4.71 2.87
N GLY A 294 15.75 -5.26 2.26
CA GLY A 294 17.12 -4.97 2.61
C GLY A 294 17.62 -5.69 3.86
N ALA A 295 16.88 -6.64 4.41
CA ALA A 295 17.33 -7.47 5.52
C ALA A 295 18.56 -8.33 5.13
N SER A 296 19.30 -8.81 6.12
CA SER A 296 20.51 -9.64 5.91
C SER A 296 20.24 -10.98 5.23
N SER A 297 19.00 -11.48 5.29
CA SER A 297 18.56 -12.71 4.61
C SER A 297 17.04 -12.81 4.61
N ASP A 298 16.50 -13.59 3.69
CA ASP A 298 15.10 -13.98 3.67
C ASP A 298 14.66 -14.60 5.00
N SER A 299 13.40 -14.45 5.35
CA SER A 299 12.93 -14.89 6.66
C SER A 299 11.51 -15.43 6.65
N SER A 300 11.23 -16.27 7.66
CA SER A 300 9.88 -16.67 8.04
C SER A 300 9.47 -15.82 9.24
N SER A 301 8.85 -14.68 8.96
CA SER A 301 8.48 -13.65 9.92
C SER A 301 7.04 -13.80 10.41
N GLY A 302 6.81 -13.39 11.65
CA GLY A 302 5.50 -13.40 12.29
C GLY A 302 5.45 -14.19 13.60
N SER A 303 4.63 -13.73 14.52
CA SER A 303 4.32 -14.41 15.78
C SER A 303 3.08 -15.29 15.61
N ILE A 304 3.10 -16.48 16.18
CA ILE A 304 1.98 -17.45 16.14
C ILE A 304 1.38 -17.52 17.54
N VAL A 305 0.08 -17.36 17.65
CA VAL A 305 -0.70 -17.56 18.87
C VAL A 305 -1.72 -18.67 18.61
N TYR A 306 -1.60 -19.76 19.33
CA TYR A 306 -2.54 -20.87 19.27
C TYR A 306 -3.79 -20.55 20.12
N ALA A 307 -4.98 -20.91 19.62
CA ALA A 307 -6.24 -20.73 20.34
C ALA A 307 -6.45 -21.78 21.42
#